data_ec43886111bfd9dca51d23fb67bd6a58
#
_entry.id   ec43886111bfd9dca51d23fb67bd6a58
#
_cell.length_a   1.000
_cell.length_b   1.000
_cell.length_c   1.000
_cell.angle_alpha   90.00
_cell.angle_beta   90.00
_cell.angle_gamma   90.00
#
_symmetry.space_group_name_H-M   'P 1'
#
loop_
_entity.id
_entity.type
_entity.pdbx_description
1 polymer ?
#
loop_
_entity_poly.entity_id
_entity_poly.type
_entity_poly.pdbx_seq_one_letter_code
_entity_poly.pdbx_strand_id
1 'polypeptide(L)'
;EEACVREVAEGRPVEIGRLQRFATDTMMAKEGHPYGRAEKTGKRVAVVGAGPAGLACAHRLAMHGHEVLVFDARQRPGGLNEYGIASYKTVDGFAQAEVEWLLGIGGIKLEQGTRLSGGLDLDALIKDHDAVFLGIGLAGVNALRIEGVDLQGVDDAVEFIADLRQAEDLSDLAIGRNVVVVGGGMTAIDAAVQSRLLGAETVTIVYRRGRDRMSASRYEQDLATSKGVRIISHARPVRVIGNGAVREVEFEYTRDGAGGLEGTGETFRLAADQVFKAIGQTLEGAPDALRFEGGKIKVDESGRTSVPGVWAGGDCASGGDDLTVTAVAEGRDAAEDIHNAILVGQEEVNESSRPGNEPG
;
A
#
# COMPACT_ATOMS: atom_id res chain seq x y z
N GLU A 1 -2.97 -20.46 -6.54
CA GLU A 1 -2.45 -21.84 -6.70
C GLU A 1 -3.49 -22.88 -6.30
N GLU A 2 -4.43 -22.59 -5.40
CA GLU A 2 -5.50 -23.49 -4.94
C GLU A 2 -6.41 -24.00 -6.08
N ALA A 3 -6.61 -23.19 -7.14
CA ALA A 3 -7.38 -23.58 -8.33
C ALA A 3 -6.59 -24.44 -9.32
N CYS A 4 -5.33 -24.77 -9.01
CA CYS A 4 -4.50 -25.58 -9.88
C CYS A 4 -4.98 -27.04 -9.91
N VAL A 5 -5.18 -27.61 -11.10
CA VAL A 5 -5.59 -29.02 -11.26
C VAL A 5 -4.62 -29.98 -10.57
N ARG A 6 -3.32 -29.68 -10.57
CA ARG A 6 -2.31 -30.50 -9.88
C ARG A 6 -2.44 -30.45 -8.35
N GLU A 7 -2.94 -29.33 -7.79
CA GLU A 7 -3.23 -29.29 -6.34
C GLU A 7 -4.30 -30.32 -5.98
N VAL A 8 -5.39 -30.35 -6.75
CA VAL A 8 -6.49 -31.30 -6.51
C VAL A 8 -6.06 -32.75 -6.75
N ALA A 9 -5.21 -33.00 -7.77
CA ALA A 9 -4.83 -34.37 -8.17
C ALA A 9 -3.63 -34.91 -7.38
N GLU A 10 -2.68 -34.07 -7.00
CA GLU A 10 -1.35 -34.49 -6.50
C GLU A 10 -0.96 -33.80 -5.19
N GLY A 11 -1.74 -32.82 -4.68
CA GLY A 11 -1.38 -31.98 -3.55
C GLY A 11 -0.13 -31.13 -3.79
N ARG A 12 0.17 -30.84 -5.07
CA ARG A 12 1.34 -30.07 -5.50
C ARG A 12 0.95 -29.13 -6.63
N PRO A 13 0.55 -27.90 -6.31
CA PRO A 13 0.22 -26.90 -7.34
C PRO A 13 1.45 -26.50 -8.14
N VAL A 14 1.22 -25.94 -9.31
CA VAL A 14 2.28 -25.20 -10.03
C VAL A 14 2.55 -23.92 -9.22
N GLU A 15 3.79 -23.72 -8.82
CA GLU A 15 4.20 -22.54 -8.04
C GLU A 15 4.30 -21.30 -8.97
N ILE A 16 3.13 -20.78 -9.38
CA ILE A 16 3.03 -19.69 -10.37
C ILE A 16 3.75 -18.43 -9.89
N GLY A 17 3.64 -18.09 -8.62
CA GLY A 17 4.33 -16.93 -8.03
C GLY A 17 5.84 -17.03 -8.17
N ARG A 18 6.43 -18.21 -7.93
CA ARG A 18 7.87 -18.44 -8.11
C ARG A 18 8.30 -18.40 -9.58
N LEU A 19 7.46 -18.89 -10.50
CA LEU A 19 7.73 -18.81 -11.93
C LEU A 19 7.69 -17.38 -12.44
N GLN A 20 6.73 -16.57 -11.96
CA GLN A 20 6.67 -15.14 -12.27
C GLN A 20 7.92 -14.41 -11.73
N ARG A 21 8.30 -14.68 -10.48
CA ARG A 21 9.52 -14.10 -9.89
C ARG A 21 10.77 -14.49 -10.69
N PHE A 22 10.92 -15.76 -11.08
CA PHE A 22 12.03 -16.22 -11.90
C PHE A 22 12.10 -15.48 -13.25
N ALA A 23 10.94 -15.25 -13.89
CA ALA A 23 10.90 -14.53 -15.16
C ALA A 23 11.33 -13.06 -15.00
N THR A 24 10.84 -12.38 -13.96
CA THR A 24 11.21 -10.98 -13.69
C THR A 24 12.66 -10.83 -13.27
N ASP A 25 13.17 -11.68 -12.38
CA ASP A 25 14.59 -11.69 -11.97
C ASP A 25 15.51 -11.93 -13.18
N THR A 26 15.12 -12.85 -14.07
CA THR A 26 15.87 -13.12 -15.31
C THR A 26 15.90 -11.91 -16.25
N MET A 27 14.81 -11.15 -16.32
CA MET A 27 14.76 -9.93 -17.13
C MET A 27 15.54 -8.79 -16.49
N MET A 28 15.45 -8.60 -15.19
CA MET A 28 16.19 -7.56 -14.46
C MET A 28 17.72 -7.79 -14.49
N ALA A 29 18.15 -9.05 -14.56
CA ALA A 29 19.57 -9.41 -14.66
C ALA A 29 20.17 -9.17 -16.07
N LYS A 30 19.37 -8.88 -17.10
CA LYS A 30 19.88 -8.58 -18.44
C LYS A 30 20.37 -7.16 -18.54
N GLU A 31 21.40 -6.96 -19.38
CA GLU A 31 21.86 -5.62 -19.73
C GLU A 31 20.78 -4.85 -20.51
N GLY A 32 20.61 -3.57 -20.17
CA GLY A 32 19.65 -2.67 -20.79
C GLY A 32 18.22 -2.85 -20.30
N HIS A 33 17.38 -1.86 -20.63
CA HIS A 33 15.96 -1.88 -20.27
C HIS A 33 15.14 -2.54 -21.39
N PRO A 34 14.24 -3.51 -21.12
CA PRO A 34 13.51 -4.25 -22.16
C PRO A 34 12.47 -3.40 -22.92
N TYR A 35 12.06 -2.28 -22.32
CA TYR A 35 11.14 -1.34 -22.95
C TYR A 35 11.87 -0.12 -23.49
N GLY A 36 11.49 0.33 -24.68
CA GLY A 36 12.00 1.55 -25.28
C GLY A 36 11.15 2.74 -24.86
N ARG A 37 11.80 3.90 -24.72
CA ARG A 37 11.13 5.19 -24.58
C ARG A 37 10.86 5.79 -25.96
N ALA A 38 9.63 6.27 -26.20
CA ALA A 38 9.29 6.99 -27.41
C ALA A 38 10.00 8.36 -27.49
N GLU A 39 9.92 9.01 -28.64
CA GLU A 39 10.41 10.39 -28.81
C GLU A 39 9.75 11.34 -27.80
N LYS A 40 10.50 12.37 -27.38
CA LYS A 40 10.02 13.33 -26.39
C LYS A 40 8.79 14.07 -26.90
N THR A 41 7.71 14.01 -26.15
CA THR A 41 6.47 14.73 -26.45
C THR A 41 6.51 16.21 -26.06
N GLY A 42 7.47 16.61 -25.26
CA GLY A 42 7.53 17.94 -24.64
C GLY A 42 6.54 18.13 -23.48
N LYS A 43 5.77 17.10 -23.13
CA LYS A 43 4.78 17.13 -22.06
C LYS A 43 5.37 16.70 -20.72
N ARG A 44 4.89 17.34 -19.66
CA ARG A 44 5.34 17.13 -18.28
C ARG A 44 4.18 16.63 -17.40
N VAL A 45 4.38 15.54 -16.73
CA VAL A 45 3.37 14.97 -15.81
C VAL A 45 3.92 14.89 -14.40
N ALA A 46 3.15 15.36 -13.42
CA ALA A 46 3.45 15.17 -12.01
C ALA A 46 2.80 13.88 -11.50
N VAL A 47 3.56 13.06 -10.80
CA VAL A 47 3.07 11.86 -10.09
C VAL A 47 3.34 12.05 -8.61
N VAL A 48 2.32 11.97 -7.77
CA VAL A 48 2.45 12.10 -6.32
C VAL A 48 2.29 10.74 -5.68
N GLY A 49 3.38 10.24 -5.08
CA GLY A 49 3.53 8.90 -4.53
C GLY A 49 4.38 8.00 -5.42
N ALA A 50 5.51 7.53 -4.90
CA ALA A 50 6.40 6.56 -5.55
C ALA A 50 6.11 5.12 -5.08
N GLY A 51 4.85 4.80 -4.78
CA GLY A 51 4.36 3.44 -4.56
C GLY A 51 4.07 2.71 -5.88
N PRO A 52 3.53 1.49 -5.82
CA PRO A 52 3.27 0.67 -7.01
C PRO A 52 2.45 1.36 -8.09
N ALA A 53 1.37 2.07 -7.72
CA ALA A 53 0.53 2.80 -8.68
C ALA A 53 1.29 3.94 -9.36
N GLY A 54 1.97 4.78 -8.56
CA GLY A 54 2.71 5.94 -9.08
C GLY A 54 3.90 5.54 -9.94
N LEU A 55 4.65 4.51 -9.55
CA LEU A 55 5.78 3.99 -10.34
C LEU A 55 5.31 3.37 -11.66
N ALA A 56 4.20 2.63 -11.65
CA ALA A 56 3.61 2.06 -12.87
C ALA A 56 3.12 3.17 -13.81
N CYS A 57 2.45 4.19 -13.27
CA CYS A 57 2.02 5.37 -14.02
C CYS A 57 3.24 6.11 -14.63
N ALA A 58 4.24 6.41 -13.82
CA ALA A 58 5.44 7.12 -14.27
C ALA A 58 6.19 6.36 -15.36
N HIS A 59 6.38 5.05 -15.17
CA HIS A 59 7.04 4.20 -16.16
C HIS A 59 6.27 4.17 -17.48
N ARG A 60 4.96 4.00 -17.44
CA ARG A 60 4.12 3.96 -18.65
C ARG A 60 4.12 5.29 -19.40
N LEU A 61 4.03 6.41 -18.69
CA LEU A 61 4.16 7.76 -19.27
C LEU A 61 5.54 8.00 -19.90
N ALA A 62 6.61 7.52 -19.25
CA ALA A 62 7.95 7.60 -19.80
C ALA A 62 8.11 6.78 -21.08
N MET A 63 7.48 5.60 -21.18
CA MET A 63 7.40 4.82 -22.43
C MET A 63 6.78 5.64 -23.58
N HIS A 64 5.75 6.44 -23.28
CA HIS A 64 5.11 7.34 -24.24
C HIS A 64 5.92 8.62 -24.53
N GLY A 65 7.12 8.79 -23.96
CA GLY A 65 8.02 9.92 -24.23
C GLY A 65 7.76 11.17 -23.39
N HIS A 66 6.85 11.11 -22.39
CA HIS A 66 6.62 12.23 -21.46
C HIS A 66 7.77 12.36 -20.47
N GLU A 67 7.98 13.59 -19.96
CA GLU A 67 8.84 13.85 -18.81
C GLU A 67 8.02 13.76 -17.54
N VAL A 68 8.42 12.89 -16.61
CA VAL A 68 7.67 12.62 -15.39
C VAL A 68 8.46 13.07 -14.17
N LEU A 69 7.80 13.83 -13.30
CA LEU A 69 8.33 14.23 -12.00
C LEU A 69 7.52 13.50 -10.92
N VAL A 70 8.18 12.62 -10.19
CA VAL A 70 7.57 11.82 -9.12
C VAL A 70 7.94 12.42 -7.77
N PHE A 71 6.95 12.79 -6.97
CA PHE A 71 7.10 13.26 -5.60
C PHE A 71 6.78 12.15 -4.62
N ASP A 72 7.58 11.98 -3.58
CA ASP A 72 7.26 11.04 -2.49
C ASP A 72 7.54 11.66 -1.13
N ALA A 73 6.67 11.38 -0.17
CA ALA A 73 6.81 11.86 1.20
C ALA A 73 7.94 11.17 1.96
N ARG A 74 8.34 9.98 1.56
CA ARG A 74 9.38 9.17 2.19
C ARG A 74 10.73 9.32 1.49
N GLN A 75 11.79 8.91 2.20
CA GLN A 75 13.16 9.03 1.69
C GLN A 75 13.53 7.94 0.67
N ARG A 76 12.82 6.82 0.66
CA ARG A 76 13.00 5.76 -0.32
C ARG A 76 11.71 5.56 -1.11
N PRO A 77 11.77 5.43 -2.43
CA PRO A 77 10.62 5.08 -3.25
C PRO A 77 10.24 3.60 -3.06
N GLY A 78 9.05 3.21 -3.50
CA GLY A 78 8.57 1.83 -3.46
C GLY A 78 7.27 1.67 -2.67
N GLY A 79 6.88 2.68 -1.86
CA GLY A 79 5.63 2.64 -1.08
C GLY A 79 5.54 1.40 -0.19
N LEU A 80 4.43 0.67 -0.20
CA LEU A 80 4.25 -0.53 0.62
C LEU A 80 5.22 -1.66 0.27
N ASN A 81 5.74 -1.75 -0.95
CA ASN A 81 6.75 -2.76 -1.30
C ASN A 81 8.06 -2.54 -0.53
N GLU A 82 8.39 -1.29 -0.24
CA GLU A 82 9.57 -0.92 0.57
C GLU A 82 9.27 -0.93 2.06
N TYR A 83 8.12 -0.40 2.50
CA TYR A 83 7.83 -0.11 3.90
C TYR A 83 6.79 -1.02 4.56
N GLY A 84 5.93 -1.67 3.80
CA GLY A 84 4.74 -2.34 4.35
C GLY A 84 4.70 -3.86 4.19
N ILE A 85 5.51 -4.44 3.30
CA ILE A 85 5.61 -5.89 3.13
C ILE A 85 6.68 -6.43 4.07
N ALA A 86 6.37 -7.51 4.79
CA ALA A 86 7.30 -8.14 5.71
C ALA A 86 8.66 -8.48 5.05
N SER A 87 9.75 -8.29 5.78
CA SER A 87 11.11 -8.49 5.28
C SER A 87 11.37 -9.91 4.76
N TYR A 88 10.70 -10.92 5.31
CA TYR A 88 10.82 -12.31 4.85
C TYR A 88 10.06 -12.61 3.54
N LYS A 89 9.19 -11.69 3.08
CA LYS A 89 8.47 -11.79 1.80
C LYS A 89 9.21 -11.05 0.67
N THR A 90 9.90 -9.95 1.00
CA THR A 90 10.66 -9.14 0.04
C THR A 90 12.09 -8.99 0.54
N VAL A 91 12.94 -9.95 0.16
CA VAL A 91 14.32 -10.10 0.64
C VAL A 91 15.32 -9.35 -0.24
N ASP A 92 16.56 -9.23 0.23
CA ASP A 92 17.74 -8.81 -0.55
C ASP A 92 17.61 -7.43 -1.23
N GLY A 93 16.88 -6.49 -0.60
CA GLY A 93 16.72 -5.14 -1.13
C GLY A 93 15.92 -5.08 -2.45
N PHE A 94 15.16 -6.13 -2.76
CA PHE A 94 14.46 -6.29 -4.05
C PHE A 94 13.58 -5.09 -4.40
N ALA A 95 12.88 -4.49 -3.43
CA ALA A 95 12.01 -3.34 -3.69
C ALA A 95 12.77 -2.16 -4.30
N GLN A 96 13.99 -1.88 -3.79
CA GLN A 96 14.84 -0.82 -4.35
C GLN A 96 15.45 -1.20 -5.69
N ALA A 97 15.90 -2.46 -5.85
CA ALA A 97 16.41 -2.95 -7.13
C ALA A 97 15.35 -2.87 -8.25
N GLU A 98 14.09 -3.17 -7.93
CA GLU A 98 12.97 -3.04 -8.88
C GLU A 98 12.72 -1.57 -9.25
N VAL A 99 12.74 -0.65 -8.27
CA VAL A 99 12.62 0.78 -8.52
C VAL A 99 13.75 1.30 -9.42
N GLU A 100 14.98 0.97 -9.11
CA GLU A 100 16.15 1.36 -9.92
C GLU A 100 16.02 0.85 -11.36
N TRP A 101 15.58 -0.40 -11.51
CA TRP A 101 15.35 -0.98 -12.82
C TRP A 101 14.25 -0.25 -13.60
N LEU A 102 13.11 0.07 -12.96
CA LEU A 102 12.02 0.86 -13.58
C LEU A 102 12.50 2.24 -14.03
N LEU A 103 13.29 2.92 -13.20
CA LEU A 103 13.84 4.25 -13.52
C LEU A 103 14.85 4.20 -14.68
N GLY A 104 15.44 3.04 -14.94
CA GLY A 104 16.38 2.80 -16.03
C GLY A 104 15.84 3.11 -17.43
N ILE A 105 14.50 3.18 -17.61
CA ILE A 105 13.89 3.64 -18.87
C ILE A 105 14.23 5.10 -19.21
N GLY A 106 14.54 5.93 -18.20
CA GLY A 106 14.80 7.34 -18.32
C GLY A 106 13.52 8.20 -18.43
N GLY A 107 13.69 9.52 -18.31
CA GLY A 107 12.59 10.50 -18.37
C GLY A 107 11.76 10.59 -17.09
N ILE A 108 12.16 9.91 -16.03
CA ILE A 108 11.55 9.97 -14.72
C ILE A 108 12.54 10.60 -13.74
N LYS A 109 12.09 11.59 -12.97
CA LYS A 109 12.85 12.20 -11.87
C LYS A 109 12.10 11.97 -10.57
N LEU A 110 12.82 11.66 -9.49
CA LEU A 110 12.27 11.51 -8.14
C LEU A 110 12.63 12.74 -7.29
N GLU A 111 11.63 13.25 -6.58
CA GLU A 111 11.76 14.23 -5.50
C GLU A 111 11.19 13.65 -4.21
N GLN A 112 12.08 13.28 -3.31
CA GLN A 112 11.77 12.59 -2.05
C GLN A 112 11.63 13.60 -0.90
N GLY A 113 10.99 13.17 0.21
CA GLY A 113 10.76 13.99 1.37
C GLY A 113 9.71 15.10 1.16
N THR A 114 8.91 15.01 0.09
CA THR A 114 7.94 16.03 -0.30
C THR A 114 6.52 15.47 -0.23
N ARG A 115 5.72 16.00 0.70
CA ARG A 115 4.35 15.53 0.97
C ARG A 115 3.31 16.47 0.39
N LEU A 116 2.27 15.93 -0.22
CA LEU A 116 1.05 16.67 -0.59
C LEU A 116 0.41 17.27 0.68
N SER A 117 -0.04 18.51 0.59
CA SER A 117 -0.53 19.31 1.75
C SER A 117 0.51 19.56 2.87
N GLY A 118 1.78 19.24 2.61
CA GLY A 118 2.90 19.45 3.54
C GLY A 118 4.10 20.15 2.87
N GLY A 119 3.85 21.00 1.87
CA GLY A 119 4.86 21.67 1.06
C GLY A 119 4.62 21.52 -0.45
N LEU A 120 3.81 20.54 -0.85
CA LEU A 120 3.35 20.36 -2.22
C LEU A 120 1.86 20.71 -2.31
N ASP A 121 1.53 21.61 -3.22
CA ASP A 121 0.16 22.09 -3.45
C ASP A 121 -0.40 21.55 -4.77
N LEU A 122 -1.64 21.04 -4.76
CA LEU A 122 -2.29 20.45 -5.93
C LEU A 122 -2.50 21.50 -7.04
N ASP A 123 -2.94 22.72 -6.68
CA ASP A 123 -3.19 23.78 -7.66
C ASP A 123 -1.90 24.23 -8.36
N ALA A 124 -0.79 24.25 -7.63
CA ALA A 124 0.52 24.51 -8.22
C ALA A 124 0.95 23.40 -9.17
N LEU A 125 0.72 22.14 -8.81
CA LEU A 125 1.02 21.00 -9.69
C LEU A 125 0.21 21.05 -10.99
N ILE A 126 -1.09 21.34 -10.91
CA ILE A 126 -1.97 21.47 -12.07
C ILE A 126 -1.52 22.61 -12.98
N LYS A 127 -1.04 23.72 -12.40
CA LYS A 127 -0.56 24.87 -13.17
C LYS A 127 0.75 24.59 -13.89
N ASP A 128 1.65 23.83 -13.24
CA ASP A 128 3.02 23.66 -13.72
C ASP A 128 3.22 22.40 -14.58
N HIS A 129 2.19 21.53 -14.68
CA HIS A 129 2.24 20.27 -15.41
C HIS A 129 1.02 20.10 -16.33
N ASP A 130 1.15 19.30 -17.37
CA ASP A 130 0.07 18.98 -18.30
C ASP A 130 -0.97 18.01 -17.69
N ALA A 131 -0.58 17.21 -16.69
CA ALA A 131 -1.45 16.34 -15.92
C ALA A 131 -0.84 16.01 -14.55
N VAL A 132 -1.69 15.57 -13.61
CA VAL A 132 -1.29 15.14 -12.27
C VAL A 132 -1.88 13.76 -11.99
N PHE A 133 -1.06 12.83 -11.50
CA PHE A 133 -1.52 11.53 -10.99
C PHE A 133 -1.28 11.43 -9.48
N LEU A 134 -2.29 11.01 -8.73
CA LEU A 134 -2.23 10.81 -7.28
C LEU A 134 -2.21 9.31 -6.96
N GLY A 135 -1.05 8.80 -6.54
CA GLY A 135 -0.83 7.44 -6.06
C GLY A 135 -0.37 7.42 -4.60
N ILE A 136 -1.02 8.23 -3.74
CA ILE A 136 -0.57 8.54 -2.37
C ILE A 136 -0.82 7.42 -1.36
N GLY A 137 -1.52 6.35 -1.74
CA GLY A 137 -1.82 5.22 -0.87
C GLY A 137 -2.67 5.58 0.35
N LEU A 138 -2.58 4.78 1.40
CA LEU A 138 -3.26 4.99 2.68
C LEU A 138 -2.21 5.24 3.77
N ALA A 139 -2.09 6.47 4.22
CA ALA A 139 -1.05 6.88 5.19
C ALA A 139 -1.53 6.86 6.65
N GLY A 140 -2.83 6.91 6.89
CA GLY A 140 -3.42 6.88 8.23
C GLY A 140 -3.76 5.47 8.70
N VAL A 141 -4.07 5.34 9.98
CA VAL A 141 -4.53 4.09 10.61
C VAL A 141 -5.85 4.33 11.33
N ASN A 142 -6.77 3.38 11.25
CA ASN A 142 -8.02 3.47 11.97
C ASN A 142 -7.80 3.57 13.48
N ALA A 143 -8.48 4.49 14.13
CA ALA A 143 -8.38 4.68 15.57
C ALA A 143 -9.02 3.50 16.34
N LEU A 144 -8.26 2.89 17.21
CA LEU A 144 -8.78 1.96 18.21
C LEU A 144 -9.34 2.75 19.38
N ARG A 145 -10.67 2.90 19.43
CA ARG A 145 -11.37 3.77 20.40
C ARG A 145 -11.68 3.03 21.69
N ILE A 146 -10.65 2.73 22.47
CA ILE A 146 -10.74 2.11 23.79
C ILE A 146 -9.81 2.85 24.77
N GLU A 147 -10.02 2.66 26.07
CA GLU A 147 -9.16 3.21 27.12
C GLU A 147 -7.75 2.61 27.06
N GLY A 148 -6.73 3.43 27.30
CA GLY A 148 -5.34 3.01 27.43
C GLY A 148 -4.56 2.87 26.10
N VAL A 149 -5.11 3.30 24.97
CA VAL A 149 -4.41 3.26 23.66
C VAL A 149 -3.19 4.19 23.59
N ASP A 150 -3.10 5.17 24.50
CA ASP A 150 -1.98 6.12 24.57
C ASP A 150 -0.84 5.64 25.48
N LEU A 151 -0.95 4.44 26.05
CA LEU A 151 0.10 3.85 26.87
C LEU A 151 1.32 3.50 26.00
N GLN A 152 2.52 3.69 26.55
CA GLN A 152 3.75 3.27 25.89
C GLN A 152 3.69 1.78 25.55
N GLY A 153 4.11 1.40 24.34
CA GLY A 153 4.05 0.05 23.83
C GLY A 153 2.74 -0.29 23.11
N VAL A 154 1.88 0.71 22.85
CA VAL A 154 0.70 0.57 21.97
C VAL A 154 0.99 1.31 20.67
N ASP A 155 1.34 0.58 19.63
CA ASP A 155 1.86 1.12 18.38
C ASP A 155 1.03 0.67 17.17
N ASP A 156 1.24 1.32 16.03
CA ASP A 156 0.66 0.89 14.76
C ASP A 156 1.52 -0.19 14.10
N ALA A 157 0.88 -1.27 13.67
CA ALA A 157 1.57 -2.39 13.02
C ALA A 157 2.30 -1.98 11.74
N VAL A 158 1.76 -1.02 10.99
CA VAL A 158 2.37 -0.52 9.74
C VAL A 158 3.65 0.26 10.02
N GLU A 159 3.71 1.02 11.11
CA GLU A 159 4.92 1.74 11.52
C GLU A 159 5.99 0.77 11.99
N PHE A 160 5.64 -0.21 12.84
CA PHE A 160 6.57 -1.26 13.25
C PHE A 160 7.18 -2.01 12.07
N ILE A 161 6.37 -2.37 11.04
CA ILE A 161 6.87 -3.04 9.84
C ILE A 161 7.80 -2.10 9.07
N ALA A 162 7.45 -0.81 8.96
CA ALA A 162 8.28 0.17 8.27
C ALA A 162 9.63 0.38 8.98
N ASP A 163 9.63 0.49 10.29
CA ASP A 163 10.87 0.62 11.10
C ASP A 163 11.75 -0.60 10.93
N LEU A 164 11.16 -1.80 10.98
CA LEU A 164 11.90 -3.05 10.77
C LEU A 164 12.52 -3.12 9.37
N ARG A 165 11.79 -2.65 8.35
CA ARG A 165 12.26 -2.62 6.96
C ARG A 165 13.41 -1.63 6.75
N GLN A 166 13.47 -0.57 7.54
CA GLN A 166 14.47 0.50 7.42
C GLN A 166 15.65 0.34 8.42
N ALA A 167 15.53 -0.56 9.39
CA ALA A 167 16.58 -0.79 10.36
C ALA A 167 17.85 -1.37 9.69
N GLU A 168 19.00 -0.76 9.99
CA GLU A 168 20.32 -1.28 9.59
C GLU A 168 20.71 -2.49 10.44
N ASP A 169 20.40 -2.45 11.73
CA ASP A 169 20.59 -3.56 12.66
C ASP A 169 19.25 -3.88 13.36
N LEU A 170 18.74 -5.08 13.17
CA LEU A 170 17.50 -5.53 13.78
C LEU A 170 17.58 -5.65 15.30
N SER A 171 18.78 -5.71 15.89
CA SER A 171 18.96 -5.72 17.34
C SER A 171 18.66 -4.39 18.02
N ASP A 172 18.59 -3.29 17.25
CA ASP A 172 18.21 -1.97 17.76
C ASP A 172 16.69 -1.83 17.92
N LEU A 173 15.91 -2.75 17.35
CA LEU A 173 14.45 -2.72 17.45
C LEU A 173 13.99 -3.30 18.79
N ALA A 174 13.35 -2.47 19.60
CA ALA A 174 12.73 -2.94 20.84
C ALA A 174 11.52 -3.82 20.54
N ILE A 175 11.54 -5.07 21.01
CA ILE A 175 10.41 -5.98 20.93
C ILE A 175 10.01 -6.46 22.33
N GLY A 176 8.71 -6.45 22.62
CA GLY A 176 8.17 -6.96 23.88
C GLY A 176 8.29 -8.48 23.97
N ARG A 177 8.35 -9.00 25.20
CA ARG A 177 8.31 -10.46 25.42
C ARG A 177 6.95 -11.04 25.09
N ASN A 178 5.88 -10.31 25.43
CA ASN A 178 4.48 -10.67 25.20
C ASN A 178 3.85 -9.66 24.23
N VAL A 179 3.71 -10.05 22.99
CA VAL A 179 3.17 -9.19 21.93
C VAL A 179 1.73 -9.58 21.61
N VAL A 180 0.85 -8.60 21.59
CA VAL A 180 -0.54 -8.77 21.16
C VAL A 180 -0.78 -7.95 19.89
N VAL A 181 -1.30 -8.61 18.85
CA VAL A 181 -1.66 -7.94 17.59
C VAL A 181 -3.17 -7.94 17.44
N VAL A 182 -3.76 -6.76 17.32
CA VAL A 182 -5.21 -6.58 17.14
C VAL A 182 -5.51 -6.41 15.65
N GLY A 183 -6.12 -7.42 15.05
CA GLY A 183 -6.47 -7.39 13.62
C GLY A 183 -6.55 -8.77 12.99
N GLY A 184 -6.87 -8.84 11.69
CA GLY A 184 -7.03 -10.11 10.98
C GLY A 184 -6.64 -10.04 9.49
N GLY A 185 -5.94 -8.98 9.09
CA GLY A 185 -5.38 -8.82 7.75
C GLY A 185 -3.93 -9.29 7.62
N MET A 186 -3.38 -9.15 6.42
CA MET A 186 -1.98 -9.48 6.12
C MET A 186 -1.01 -8.70 7.01
N THR A 187 -1.27 -7.41 7.26
CA THR A 187 -0.48 -6.59 8.18
C THR A 187 -0.41 -7.17 9.59
N ALA A 188 -1.52 -7.74 10.08
CA ALA A 188 -1.54 -8.39 11.39
C ALA A 188 -0.67 -9.65 11.42
N ILE A 189 -0.73 -10.46 10.37
CA ILE A 189 0.14 -11.63 10.22
C ILE A 189 1.61 -11.21 10.15
N ASP A 190 1.92 -10.22 9.33
CA ASP A 190 3.28 -9.75 9.11
C ASP A 190 3.91 -9.18 10.39
N ALA A 191 3.17 -8.34 11.13
CA ALA A 191 3.63 -7.82 12.41
C ALA A 191 3.85 -8.95 13.43
N ALA A 192 2.93 -9.92 13.52
CA ALA A 192 3.03 -11.02 14.46
C ALA A 192 4.20 -11.96 14.15
N VAL A 193 4.37 -12.35 12.88
CA VAL A 193 5.47 -13.23 12.46
C VAL A 193 6.81 -12.55 12.69
N GLN A 194 6.95 -11.28 12.31
CA GLN A 194 8.18 -10.51 12.50
C GLN A 194 8.51 -10.32 14.00
N SER A 195 7.51 -10.03 14.84
CA SER A 195 7.70 -9.99 16.30
C SER A 195 8.24 -11.30 16.84
N ARG A 196 7.70 -12.43 16.35
CA ARG A 196 8.18 -13.74 16.76
C ARG A 196 9.62 -14.02 16.32
N LEU A 197 9.98 -13.60 15.10
CA LEU A 197 11.34 -13.76 14.55
C LEU A 197 12.34 -12.85 15.27
N LEU A 198 11.94 -11.69 15.77
CA LEU A 198 12.74 -10.79 16.59
C LEU A 198 12.94 -11.27 18.03
N GLY A 199 12.31 -12.37 18.45
CA GLY A 199 12.55 -13.00 19.73
C GLY A 199 11.44 -12.80 20.78
N ALA A 200 10.28 -12.26 20.43
CA ALA A 200 9.12 -12.24 21.35
C ALA A 200 8.81 -13.66 21.85
N GLU A 201 8.61 -13.83 23.16
CA GLU A 201 8.36 -15.14 23.77
C GLU A 201 6.95 -15.65 23.44
N THR A 202 5.97 -14.76 23.54
CA THR A 202 4.58 -15.05 23.17
C THR A 202 4.07 -14.00 22.19
N VAL A 203 3.45 -14.45 21.11
CA VAL A 203 2.79 -13.56 20.15
C VAL A 203 1.37 -14.06 19.92
N THR A 204 0.38 -13.18 20.13
CA THR A 204 -1.03 -13.52 19.96
C THR A 204 -1.72 -12.52 19.06
N ILE A 205 -2.28 -13.01 17.95
CA ILE A 205 -3.22 -12.25 17.13
C ILE A 205 -4.62 -12.40 17.73
N VAL A 206 -5.33 -11.30 17.92
CA VAL A 206 -6.73 -11.31 18.36
C VAL A 206 -7.61 -10.69 17.28
N TYR A 207 -8.58 -11.47 16.82
CA TYR A 207 -9.50 -11.05 15.76
C TYR A 207 -10.96 -11.14 16.17
N ARG A 208 -11.72 -10.10 15.85
CA ARG A 208 -13.11 -9.95 16.32
C ARG A 208 -14.14 -10.89 15.68
N ARG A 209 -13.80 -11.59 14.60
CA ARG A 209 -14.67 -12.55 13.89
C ARG A 209 -14.01 -13.93 13.84
N GLY A 210 -14.64 -14.88 13.14
CA GLY A 210 -14.06 -16.18 12.89
C GLY A 210 -12.82 -16.14 11.99
N ARG A 211 -11.96 -17.14 12.08
CA ARG A 211 -10.75 -17.26 11.24
C ARG A 211 -11.04 -17.28 9.74
N ASP A 212 -12.20 -17.82 9.36
CA ASP A 212 -12.71 -17.82 7.98
C ASP A 212 -13.07 -16.43 7.45
N ARG A 213 -13.24 -15.45 8.34
CA ARG A 213 -13.53 -14.04 8.04
C ARG A 213 -12.30 -13.15 8.08
N MET A 214 -11.13 -13.69 8.32
CA MET A 214 -9.88 -12.94 8.21
C MET A 214 -9.58 -12.63 6.75
N SER A 215 -9.16 -11.40 6.45
CA SER A 215 -8.69 -11.03 5.10
C SER A 215 -7.29 -11.59 4.80
N ALA A 216 -6.52 -11.99 5.82
CA ALA A 216 -5.31 -12.77 5.64
C ALA A 216 -5.66 -14.16 5.09
N SER A 217 -4.94 -14.61 4.06
CA SER A 217 -5.15 -15.92 3.45
C SER A 217 -4.94 -17.07 4.42
N ARG A 218 -5.53 -18.24 4.12
CA ARG A 218 -5.31 -19.45 4.91
C ARG A 218 -3.83 -19.80 5.04
N TYR A 219 -3.11 -19.68 3.91
CA TYR A 219 -1.68 -19.91 3.86
C TYR A 219 -0.91 -19.03 4.87
N GLU A 220 -1.22 -17.73 4.95
CA GLU A 220 -0.56 -16.81 5.87
C GLU A 220 -0.92 -17.09 7.33
N GLN A 221 -2.18 -17.44 7.60
CA GLN A 221 -2.60 -17.84 8.94
C GLN A 221 -1.86 -19.12 9.40
N ASP A 222 -1.67 -20.08 8.51
CA ASP A 222 -0.95 -21.32 8.79
C ASP A 222 0.57 -21.07 8.92
N LEU A 223 1.13 -20.17 8.13
CA LEU A 223 2.50 -19.69 8.29
C LEU A 223 2.71 -19.08 9.69
N ALA A 224 1.84 -18.18 10.12
CA ALA A 224 1.94 -17.55 11.44
C ALA A 224 1.88 -18.62 12.56
N THR A 225 0.93 -19.54 12.50
CA THR A 225 0.83 -20.60 13.50
C THR A 225 2.04 -21.55 13.49
N SER A 226 2.62 -21.86 12.32
CA SER A 226 3.84 -22.65 12.19
C SER A 226 5.05 -21.98 12.84
N LYS A 227 5.06 -20.64 12.96
CA LYS A 227 6.08 -19.86 13.65
C LYS A 227 5.79 -19.69 15.15
N GLY A 228 4.73 -20.33 15.67
CA GLY A 228 4.36 -20.26 17.08
C GLY A 228 3.50 -19.05 17.45
N VAL A 229 2.92 -18.35 16.47
CA VAL A 229 1.93 -17.30 16.72
C VAL A 229 0.59 -17.94 17.07
N ARG A 230 -0.03 -17.48 18.15
CA ARG A 230 -1.37 -17.90 18.56
C ARG A 230 -2.42 -17.00 17.90
N ILE A 231 -3.51 -17.56 17.39
CA ILE A 231 -4.64 -16.81 16.86
C ILE A 231 -5.87 -17.07 17.73
N ILE A 232 -6.41 -16.00 18.33
CA ILE A 232 -7.68 -16.00 19.06
C ILE A 232 -8.71 -15.29 18.18
N SER A 233 -9.72 -16.03 17.76
CA SER A 233 -10.88 -15.50 17.03
C SER A 233 -12.04 -15.20 17.96
N HIS A 234 -13.03 -14.45 17.44
CA HIS A 234 -14.23 -14.07 18.18
C HIS A 234 -13.93 -13.32 19.48
N ALA A 235 -12.97 -12.36 19.43
CA ALA A 235 -12.68 -11.50 20.56
C ALA A 235 -12.30 -10.08 20.07
N ARG A 236 -12.79 -9.07 20.78
CA ARG A 236 -12.47 -7.66 20.54
C ARG A 236 -11.81 -7.03 21.75
N PRO A 237 -10.88 -6.09 21.59
CA PRO A 237 -10.28 -5.38 22.70
C PRO A 237 -11.32 -4.45 23.34
N VAL A 238 -11.29 -4.37 24.68
CA VAL A 238 -12.16 -3.50 25.50
C VAL A 238 -11.36 -2.36 26.10
N ARG A 239 -10.17 -2.65 26.62
CA ARG A 239 -9.23 -1.65 27.14
C ARG A 239 -7.82 -2.19 27.21
N VAL A 240 -6.86 -1.28 27.16
CA VAL A 240 -5.45 -1.56 27.46
C VAL A 240 -5.18 -1.14 28.89
N ILE A 241 -4.49 -2.00 29.65
CA ILE A 241 -4.26 -1.81 31.09
C ILE A 241 -2.77 -1.66 31.33
N GLY A 242 -2.39 -0.63 32.10
CA GLY A 242 -0.99 -0.39 32.42
C GLY A 242 -0.83 0.84 33.34
N ASN A 243 0.42 1.15 33.65
CA ASN A 243 0.79 2.37 34.39
C ASN A 243 1.98 3.01 33.65
N GLY A 244 1.70 3.96 32.78
CA GLY A 244 2.67 4.55 31.87
C GLY A 244 2.99 3.68 30.65
N ALA A 245 3.14 2.36 30.83
CA ALA A 245 3.33 1.39 29.76
C ALA A 245 2.29 0.26 29.85
N VAL A 246 2.02 -0.39 28.71
CA VAL A 246 1.08 -1.52 28.63
C VAL A 246 1.59 -2.70 29.46
N ARG A 247 0.67 -3.40 30.14
CA ARG A 247 0.92 -4.64 30.88
C ARG A 247 -0.05 -5.74 30.53
N GLU A 248 -1.28 -5.39 30.20
CA GLU A 248 -2.35 -6.33 29.83
C GLU A 248 -3.29 -5.67 28.84
N VAL A 249 -3.96 -6.50 28.04
CA VAL A 249 -5.12 -6.09 27.26
C VAL A 249 -6.31 -6.92 27.68
N GLU A 250 -7.44 -6.28 27.98
CA GLU A 250 -8.71 -6.93 28.24
C GLU A 250 -9.52 -7.05 26.95
N PHE A 251 -10.02 -8.23 26.71
CA PHE A 251 -10.83 -8.59 25.55
C PHE A 251 -12.20 -9.09 26.00
N GLU A 252 -13.20 -8.85 25.16
CA GLU A 252 -14.54 -9.42 25.26
C GLU A 252 -14.76 -10.42 24.13
N TYR A 253 -15.32 -11.60 24.44
CA TYR A 253 -15.74 -12.52 23.40
C TYR A 253 -16.88 -11.93 22.58
N THR A 254 -16.90 -12.28 21.29
CA THR A 254 -17.88 -11.78 20.33
C THR A 254 -18.60 -12.92 19.64
N ARG A 255 -19.80 -12.64 19.17
CA ARG A 255 -20.60 -13.54 18.32
C ARG A 255 -21.25 -12.76 17.19
N ASP A 256 -21.57 -13.45 16.10
CA ASP A 256 -22.40 -12.89 15.04
C ASP A 256 -23.86 -12.89 15.51
N GLY A 257 -24.47 -11.70 15.63
CA GLY A 257 -25.86 -11.47 15.99
C GLY A 257 -26.68 -10.98 14.80
N ALA A 258 -28.00 -10.85 14.97
CA ALA A 258 -28.91 -10.38 13.93
C ALA A 258 -28.62 -8.94 13.45
N GLY A 259 -28.03 -8.11 14.30
CA GLY A 259 -27.64 -6.72 14.00
C GLY A 259 -26.16 -6.55 13.64
N GLY A 260 -25.40 -7.62 13.50
CA GLY A 260 -23.96 -7.58 13.27
C GLY A 260 -23.16 -8.23 14.40
N LEU A 261 -21.92 -7.80 14.59
CA LEU A 261 -21.03 -8.33 15.61
C LEU A 261 -21.42 -7.81 17.00
N GLU A 262 -21.72 -8.72 17.94
CA GLU A 262 -22.13 -8.43 19.31
C GLU A 262 -21.10 -8.96 20.32
N GLY A 263 -20.91 -8.23 21.44
CA GLY A 263 -20.19 -8.75 22.60
C GLY A 263 -21.05 -9.73 23.40
N THR A 264 -20.39 -10.69 24.03
CA THR A 264 -21.08 -11.69 24.88
C THR A 264 -21.20 -11.27 26.34
N GLY A 265 -20.45 -10.26 26.77
CA GLY A 265 -20.28 -9.89 28.18
C GLY A 265 -19.18 -10.69 28.90
N GLU A 266 -18.69 -11.78 28.32
CA GLU A 266 -17.58 -12.54 28.88
C GLU A 266 -16.24 -11.92 28.46
N THR A 267 -15.36 -11.71 29.46
CA THR A 267 -14.05 -11.07 29.21
C THR A 267 -12.90 -11.99 29.63
N PHE A 268 -11.73 -11.73 29.03
CA PHE A 268 -10.46 -12.34 29.44
C PHE A 268 -9.33 -11.31 29.27
N ARG A 269 -8.17 -11.61 29.86
CA ARG A 269 -7.00 -10.76 29.73
C ARG A 269 -5.81 -11.51 29.18
N LEU A 270 -5.00 -10.80 28.41
CA LEU A 270 -3.69 -11.25 27.95
C LEU A 270 -2.63 -10.30 28.50
N ALA A 271 -1.55 -10.87 29.05
CA ALA A 271 -0.35 -10.10 29.33
C ALA A 271 0.23 -9.56 28.01
N ALA A 272 0.64 -8.31 28.02
CA ALA A 272 1.22 -7.64 26.87
C ALA A 272 2.24 -6.60 27.33
N ASP A 273 3.44 -6.70 26.78
CA ASP A 273 4.46 -5.65 26.90
C ASP A 273 4.42 -4.74 25.66
N GLN A 274 3.79 -5.21 24.57
CA GLN A 274 3.61 -4.48 23.35
C GLN A 274 2.30 -4.88 22.65
N VAL A 275 1.61 -3.90 22.09
CA VAL A 275 0.35 -4.08 21.36
C VAL A 275 0.44 -3.41 19.99
N PHE A 276 0.21 -4.16 18.92
CA PHE A 276 0.17 -3.63 17.58
C PHE A 276 -1.28 -3.53 17.06
N LYS A 277 -1.66 -2.33 16.64
CA LYS A 277 -2.95 -2.07 15.98
C LYS A 277 -2.81 -2.36 14.48
N ALA A 278 -3.50 -3.39 13.99
CA ALA A 278 -3.54 -3.81 12.59
C ALA A 278 -5.00 -3.84 12.08
N ILE A 279 -5.74 -2.75 12.32
CA ILE A 279 -7.20 -2.65 12.13
C ILE A 279 -7.61 -1.89 10.87
N GLY A 280 -6.72 -1.79 9.91
CA GLY A 280 -6.90 -1.15 8.61
C GLY A 280 -6.35 0.25 8.54
N GLN A 281 -6.10 0.70 7.33
CA GLN A 281 -5.52 2.00 7.02
C GLN A 281 -6.60 2.97 6.50
N THR A 282 -6.29 4.26 6.52
CA THR A 282 -7.16 5.36 6.07
C THR A 282 -6.39 6.32 5.17
N LEU A 283 -7.13 6.97 4.28
CA LEU A 283 -6.58 8.02 3.44
C LEU A 283 -6.34 9.28 4.28
N GLU A 284 -5.13 9.81 4.20
CA GLU A 284 -4.75 11.08 4.83
C GLU A 284 -4.02 11.99 3.84
N GLY A 285 -4.16 13.30 4.02
CA GLY A 285 -3.43 14.31 3.25
C GLY A 285 -3.93 14.49 1.81
N ALA A 286 -5.06 13.92 1.44
CA ALA A 286 -5.69 14.20 0.16
C ALA A 286 -6.34 15.60 0.17
N PRO A 287 -6.21 16.39 -0.93
CA PRO A 287 -6.80 17.73 -1.01
C PRO A 287 -8.32 17.75 -0.93
N ASP A 288 -8.90 18.72 -0.23
CA ASP A 288 -10.35 18.88 -0.04
C ASP A 288 -11.11 19.17 -1.37
N ALA A 289 -10.42 19.63 -2.42
CA ALA A 289 -11.01 19.84 -3.73
C ALA A 289 -11.50 18.55 -4.41
N LEU A 290 -11.00 17.40 -3.97
CA LEU A 290 -11.38 16.10 -4.50
C LEU A 290 -12.70 15.61 -3.91
N ARG A 291 -13.44 14.80 -4.67
CA ARG A 291 -14.59 14.07 -4.14
C ARG A 291 -14.16 12.73 -3.59
N PHE A 292 -14.82 12.29 -2.53
CA PHE A 292 -14.53 11.04 -1.85
C PHE A 292 -15.71 10.07 -1.89
N GLU A 293 -15.40 8.78 -1.94
CA GLU A 293 -16.35 7.67 -1.86
C GLU A 293 -15.73 6.55 -1.01
N GLY A 294 -16.46 6.09 0.02
CA GLY A 294 -15.96 5.05 0.91
C GLY A 294 -14.66 5.40 1.68
N GLY A 295 -14.36 6.71 1.84
CA GLY A 295 -13.14 7.18 2.49
C GLY A 295 -11.91 7.23 1.57
N LYS A 296 -12.10 7.03 0.26
CA LYS A 296 -11.05 7.09 -0.77
C LYS A 296 -11.38 8.15 -1.81
N ILE A 297 -10.39 8.55 -2.62
CA ILE A 297 -10.60 9.49 -3.72
C ILE A 297 -11.54 8.85 -4.75
N LYS A 298 -12.65 9.52 -5.05
CA LYS A 298 -13.59 9.04 -6.08
C LYS A 298 -12.99 9.22 -7.47
N VAL A 299 -12.94 8.13 -8.22
CA VAL A 299 -12.49 8.09 -9.62
C VAL A 299 -13.50 7.43 -10.52
N ASP A 300 -13.38 7.67 -11.83
CA ASP A 300 -14.06 6.89 -12.87
C ASP A 300 -13.24 5.67 -13.30
N GLU A 301 -13.71 4.93 -14.29
CA GLU A 301 -13.07 3.72 -14.82
C GLU A 301 -11.67 3.96 -15.42
N SER A 302 -11.35 5.21 -15.77
CA SER A 302 -10.05 5.63 -16.31
C SER A 302 -9.13 6.24 -15.23
N GLY A 303 -9.56 6.25 -13.97
CA GLY A 303 -8.82 6.89 -12.86
C GLY A 303 -8.98 8.40 -12.79
N ARG A 304 -9.86 9.04 -13.57
CA ARG A 304 -10.09 10.50 -13.53
C ARG A 304 -10.81 10.88 -12.24
N THR A 305 -10.33 11.91 -11.58
CA THR A 305 -10.94 12.46 -10.36
C THR A 305 -12.02 13.50 -10.70
N SER A 306 -12.60 14.11 -9.65
CA SER A 306 -13.52 15.25 -9.81
C SER A 306 -12.84 16.56 -10.24
N VAL A 307 -11.50 16.62 -10.20
CA VAL A 307 -10.71 17.78 -10.57
C VAL A 307 -10.15 17.56 -11.97
N PRO A 308 -10.45 18.42 -12.95
CA PRO A 308 -9.93 18.29 -14.30
C PRO A 308 -8.39 18.27 -14.33
N GLY A 309 -7.82 17.38 -15.14
CA GLY A 309 -6.37 17.22 -15.25
C GLY A 309 -5.72 16.44 -14.11
N VAL A 310 -6.54 15.84 -13.21
CA VAL A 310 -6.07 15.05 -12.07
C VAL A 310 -6.65 13.64 -12.12
N TRP A 311 -5.77 12.65 -12.04
CA TRP A 311 -6.07 11.22 -11.94
C TRP A 311 -5.63 10.67 -10.59
N ALA A 312 -6.17 9.54 -10.19
CA ALA A 312 -5.72 8.80 -9.02
C ALA A 312 -5.83 7.28 -9.24
N GLY A 313 -5.02 6.52 -8.51
CA GLY A 313 -5.03 5.05 -8.53
C GLY A 313 -4.28 4.45 -7.35
N GLY A 314 -4.40 3.14 -7.19
CA GLY A 314 -3.93 2.39 -6.03
C GLY A 314 -4.82 2.60 -4.81
N ASP A 315 -4.33 2.22 -3.63
CA ASP A 315 -5.12 2.14 -2.40
C ASP A 315 -5.83 3.45 -2.02
N CYS A 316 -5.38 4.62 -2.51
CA CYS A 316 -6.04 5.90 -2.26
C CYS A 316 -7.30 6.13 -3.12
N ALA A 317 -7.47 5.40 -4.22
CA ALA A 317 -8.60 5.53 -5.14
C ALA A 317 -9.74 4.55 -4.81
N SER A 318 -10.98 4.94 -5.12
CA SER A 318 -12.15 4.08 -4.94
C SER A 318 -12.27 3.07 -6.08
N GLY A 319 -12.79 1.86 -5.80
CA GLY A 319 -13.23 0.88 -6.81
C GLY A 319 -12.34 -0.35 -6.97
N GLY A 320 -11.03 -0.26 -6.72
CA GLY A 320 -10.12 -1.40 -6.80
C GLY A 320 -9.93 -2.15 -5.47
N ASP A 321 -9.27 -3.31 -5.55
CA ASP A 321 -8.79 -4.04 -4.38
C ASP A 321 -7.47 -3.43 -3.87
N ASP A 322 -7.26 -3.39 -2.56
CA ASP A 322 -6.01 -2.93 -1.93
C ASP A 322 -4.89 -3.99 -2.11
N LEU A 323 -4.47 -4.17 -3.35
CA LEU A 323 -3.44 -5.12 -3.78
C LEU A 323 -2.42 -4.44 -4.68
N THR A 324 -1.16 -4.82 -4.53
CA THR A 324 -0.07 -4.30 -5.37
C THR A 324 -0.34 -4.46 -6.88
N VAL A 325 -0.88 -5.60 -7.29
CA VAL A 325 -1.18 -5.88 -8.71
C VAL A 325 -2.29 -4.98 -9.24
N THR A 326 -3.31 -4.67 -8.43
CA THR A 326 -4.38 -3.73 -8.76
C THR A 326 -3.82 -2.32 -8.87
N ALA A 327 -3.03 -1.88 -7.91
CA ALA A 327 -2.38 -0.58 -7.92
C ALA A 327 -1.51 -0.36 -9.17
N VAL A 328 -0.73 -1.37 -9.58
CA VAL A 328 0.08 -1.34 -10.81
C VAL A 328 -0.81 -1.23 -12.06
N ALA A 329 -1.91 -1.99 -12.12
CA ALA A 329 -2.85 -1.93 -13.24
C ALA A 329 -3.51 -0.54 -13.34
N GLU A 330 -4.03 -0.02 -12.24
CA GLU A 330 -4.67 1.30 -12.20
C GLU A 330 -3.70 2.43 -12.57
N GLY A 331 -2.45 2.38 -12.08
CA GLY A 331 -1.43 3.35 -12.46
C GLY A 331 -1.10 3.31 -13.96
N ARG A 332 -0.98 2.11 -14.53
CA ARG A 332 -0.78 1.92 -15.98
C ARG A 332 -1.96 2.43 -16.79
N ASP A 333 -3.18 2.08 -16.41
CA ASP A 333 -4.39 2.40 -17.17
C ASP A 333 -4.69 3.92 -17.10
N ALA A 334 -4.46 4.54 -15.95
CA ALA A 334 -4.50 5.99 -15.81
C ALA A 334 -3.45 6.68 -16.70
N ALA A 335 -2.25 6.13 -16.82
CA ALA A 335 -1.22 6.68 -17.70
C ALA A 335 -1.61 6.66 -19.18
N GLU A 336 -2.31 5.61 -19.63
CA GLU A 336 -2.85 5.55 -21.00
C GLU A 336 -3.90 6.66 -21.22
N ASP A 337 -4.80 6.85 -20.27
CA ASP A 337 -5.82 7.89 -20.36
C ASP A 337 -5.22 9.29 -20.29
N ILE A 338 -4.23 9.52 -19.42
CA ILE A 338 -3.45 10.76 -19.36
C ILE A 338 -2.78 11.05 -20.71
N HIS A 339 -2.09 10.06 -21.29
CA HIS A 339 -1.42 10.19 -22.58
C HIS A 339 -2.40 10.65 -23.66
N ASN A 340 -3.54 9.98 -23.78
CA ASN A 340 -4.57 10.33 -24.76
C ASN A 340 -5.15 11.72 -24.51
N ALA A 341 -5.47 12.08 -23.27
CA ALA A 341 -6.02 13.39 -22.92
C ALA A 341 -5.09 14.55 -23.24
N ILE A 342 -3.78 14.38 -22.99
CA ILE A 342 -2.77 15.42 -23.28
C ILE A 342 -2.58 15.62 -24.79
N LEU A 343 -2.69 14.57 -25.61
CA LEU A 343 -2.51 14.65 -27.06
C LEU A 343 -3.74 15.26 -27.74
N VAL A 344 -4.94 14.86 -27.36
CA VAL A 344 -6.20 15.44 -27.91
C VAL A 344 -6.28 16.94 -27.66
N GLY A 345 -5.91 17.39 -26.47
CA GLY A 345 -5.84 18.83 -26.17
C GLY A 345 -4.84 19.61 -27.03
N GLN A 346 -3.84 18.96 -27.62
CA GLN A 346 -2.91 19.60 -28.58
C GLN A 346 -3.54 19.76 -29.98
N GLU A 347 -4.33 18.81 -30.42
CA GLU A 347 -4.98 18.86 -31.73
C GLU A 347 -6.02 20.02 -31.78
N GLU A 348 -6.81 20.18 -30.74
CA GLU A 348 -7.78 21.28 -30.61
C GLU A 348 -7.11 22.65 -30.57
N VAL A 349 -5.97 22.80 -29.87
CA VAL A 349 -5.21 24.07 -29.83
C VAL A 349 -4.56 24.37 -31.19
N ASN A 350 -4.05 23.36 -31.89
CA ASN A 350 -3.44 23.53 -33.21
C ASN A 350 -4.49 23.84 -34.30
N GLU A 351 -5.70 23.27 -34.22
CA GLU A 351 -6.78 23.60 -35.15
C GLU A 351 -7.31 25.02 -34.92
N SER A 352 -7.44 25.46 -33.68
CA SER A 352 -7.89 26.80 -33.33
C SER A 352 -6.87 27.92 -33.72
N SER A 353 -5.60 27.55 -33.88
CA SER A 353 -4.50 28.46 -34.25
C SER A 353 -4.19 28.53 -35.75
N ARG A 354 -4.89 27.78 -36.60
CA ARG A 354 -4.77 27.90 -38.04
C ARG A 354 -5.45 29.21 -38.49
N PRO A 355 -4.73 30.13 -39.15
CA PRO A 355 -5.36 31.34 -39.69
C PRO A 355 -6.42 30.95 -40.72
N GLY A 356 -7.65 31.40 -40.47
CA GLY A 356 -8.76 31.17 -41.39
C GLY A 356 -8.34 31.56 -42.80
N ASN A 357 -8.43 30.65 -43.74
CA ASN A 357 -8.37 30.95 -45.16
C ASN A 357 -9.60 31.84 -45.50
N GLU A 358 -9.40 33.13 -45.56
CA GLU A 358 -10.38 34.01 -46.21
C GLU A 358 -10.52 33.62 -47.67
N PRO A 359 -11.74 33.32 -48.16
CA PRO A 359 -11.93 33.11 -49.58
C PRO A 359 -11.83 34.44 -50.30
N GLY A 360 -10.83 34.55 -51.16
CA GLY A 360 -10.70 35.65 -52.12
C GLY A 360 -11.73 35.57 -53.27
#